data_e3a11d69280ab8293ce5ada3fe9f1b0f
#
_entry.id   e3a11d69280ab8293ce5ada3fe9f1b0f
#
_cell.length_a   1.000
_cell.length_b   1.000
_cell.length_c   1.000
_cell.angle_alpha   90.00
_cell.angle_beta   90.00
_cell.angle_gamma   90.00
#
_symmetry.space_group_name_H-M   'P 1'
#
loop_
_entity.id
_entity.type
_entity.pdbx_description
1 polymer ?
#
loop_
_entity_poly.entity_id
_entity_poly.type
_entity_poly.pdbx_seq_one_letter_code
_entity_poly.pdbx_strand_id
1 'polypeptide(L)'
;IFVAMNLHEYQGKQLLEKFNVAIQKGYVANTPEEAVECAKKLSNETGTKIFVIKAQIHAGGRGKGGGVKIAKSLEDVERISSEIIGMNLITPQTSAEGKLVRKVLVAEDVYYDGNSDRKEFYISVLLNRSSSKNMIVYSTEGGVDIEAVAENTPDLIFNEEIDPGIGILPFQARKIAFNLGLEGLSFKNMTKFVTSLYNAYSKSDASLFEINPVLKASDEKIIAVDSKVTIDENALYRHKDYESMRDLNEENPVEVEARENGLNYVDLDGNVGCMVNGAGLAMATMDLIKLAGGEPANFLDVGGTADSDRVEKAFRLILQDTNVKAILVNIFGGIVRCDRVAEGIVLSLIHISEPTRPRLIS
;
A
#
# COMPACT_ATOMS: atom_id res chain seq x y z
N ILE A 1 -8.71 12.74 -4.98
CA ILE A 1 -8.39 11.54 -4.19
C ILE A 1 -7.47 10.71 -5.04
N PHE A 2 -6.29 10.40 -4.51
CA PHE A 2 -5.38 9.48 -5.20
C PHE A 2 -5.87 8.07 -4.93
N VAL A 3 -6.36 7.42 -5.96
CA VAL A 3 -6.56 5.98 -5.91
C VAL A 3 -5.17 5.37 -6.05
N ALA A 4 -4.78 4.58 -5.08
CA ALA A 4 -3.43 4.08 -4.94
C ALA A 4 -3.45 2.55 -4.95
N MET A 5 -2.73 1.93 -5.90
CA MET A 5 -2.59 0.48 -5.94
C MET A 5 -1.39 0.05 -5.10
N ASN A 6 -1.63 -0.59 -3.98
CA ASN A 6 -0.59 -1.18 -3.16
C ASN A 6 -0.14 -2.52 -3.76
N LEU A 7 1.17 -2.77 -3.68
CA LEU A 7 1.76 -4.03 -4.09
C LEU A 7 2.18 -4.86 -2.87
N HIS A 8 2.13 -6.19 -3.00
CA HIS A 8 2.79 -7.07 -2.05
C HIS A 8 4.32 -6.88 -2.06
N GLU A 9 4.98 -7.20 -0.98
CA GLU A 9 6.45 -7.13 -0.87
C GLU A 9 7.17 -7.81 -2.04
N TYR A 10 6.75 -9.02 -2.41
CA TYR A 10 7.38 -9.75 -3.51
C TYR A 10 7.23 -9.06 -4.87
N GLN A 11 6.09 -8.42 -5.11
CA GLN A 11 5.84 -7.65 -6.34
C GLN A 11 6.70 -6.38 -6.37
N GLY A 12 6.78 -5.68 -5.24
CA GLY A 12 7.66 -4.53 -5.08
C GLY A 12 9.12 -4.90 -5.32
N LYS A 13 9.58 -6.05 -4.78
CA LYS A 13 10.93 -6.58 -5.05
C LYS A 13 11.16 -6.92 -6.52
N GLN A 14 10.17 -7.49 -7.22
CA GLN A 14 10.26 -7.75 -8.66
C GLN A 14 10.44 -6.45 -9.47
N LEU A 15 9.74 -5.38 -9.07
CA LEU A 15 9.95 -4.06 -9.70
C LEU A 15 11.35 -3.52 -9.41
N LEU A 16 11.81 -3.59 -8.17
CA LEU A 16 13.16 -3.16 -7.79
C LEU A 16 14.23 -3.89 -8.59
N GLU A 17 14.10 -5.19 -8.78
CA GLU A 17 15.04 -6.02 -9.55
C GLU A 17 15.11 -5.61 -11.02
N LYS A 18 13.95 -5.28 -11.67
CA LYS A 18 13.90 -4.75 -13.04
C LYS A 18 14.77 -3.49 -13.22
N PHE A 19 14.96 -2.72 -12.15
CA PHE A 19 15.77 -1.50 -12.15
C PHE A 19 17.16 -1.69 -11.54
N ASN A 20 17.62 -2.92 -11.38
CA ASN A 20 18.93 -3.29 -10.82
C ASN A 20 19.15 -2.81 -9.37
N VAL A 21 18.10 -2.72 -8.58
CA VAL A 21 18.19 -2.59 -7.13
C VAL A 21 18.44 -3.98 -6.55
N ALA A 22 19.48 -4.13 -5.75
CA ALA A 22 19.76 -5.42 -5.09
C ALA A 22 18.68 -5.70 -4.02
N ILE A 23 18.08 -6.87 -4.09
CA ILE A 23 16.99 -7.31 -3.21
C ILE A 23 17.37 -8.58 -2.46
N GLN A 24 16.75 -8.82 -1.32
CA GLN A 24 16.70 -10.13 -0.70
C GLN A 24 15.86 -11.04 -1.61
N LYS A 25 16.46 -12.08 -2.17
CA LYS A 25 15.77 -13.01 -3.08
C LYS A 25 14.75 -13.85 -2.33
N GLY A 26 13.67 -14.21 -3.04
CA GLY A 26 12.63 -15.07 -2.48
C GLY A 26 11.58 -15.46 -3.52
N TYR A 27 10.76 -16.44 -3.15
CA TYR A 27 9.67 -16.98 -3.96
C TYR A 27 8.38 -17.05 -3.16
N VAL A 28 7.27 -16.73 -3.80
CA VAL A 28 5.94 -16.80 -3.20
C VAL A 28 5.41 -18.23 -3.21
N ALA A 29 4.76 -18.62 -2.11
CA ALA A 29 4.05 -19.87 -1.96
C ALA A 29 2.65 -19.62 -1.39
N ASN A 30 1.66 -20.36 -1.90
CA ASN A 30 0.27 -20.32 -1.45
C ASN A 30 -0.07 -21.49 -0.53
N THR A 31 0.77 -22.53 -0.51
CA THR A 31 0.65 -23.70 0.36
C THR A 31 1.98 -24.00 1.05
N PRO A 32 1.98 -24.75 2.17
CA PRO A 32 3.20 -25.17 2.84
C PRO A 32 4.12 -26.03 1.95
N GLU A 33 3.55 -26.88 1.10
CA GLU A 33 4.29 -27.74 0.17
C GLU A 33 5.01 -26.88 -0.90
N GLU A 34 4.31 -25.88 -1.46
CA GLU A 34 4.93 -24.91 -2.37
C GLU A 34 6.07 -24.14 -1.67
N ALA A 35 5.92 -23.81 -0.38
CA ALA A 35 6.97 -23.13 0.38
C ALA A 35 8.25 -23.98 0.50
N VAL A 36 8.13 -25.28 0.71
CA VAL A 36 9.27 -26.21 0.71
C VAL A 36 9.95 -26.25 -0.65
N GLU A 37 9.18 -26.31 -1.75
CA GLU A 37 9.76 -26.28 -3.10
C GLU A 37 10.46 -24.93 -3.39
N CYS A 38 9.88 -23.82 -2.95
CA CYS A 38 10.51 -22.50 -3.02
C CYS A 38 11.84 -22.46 -2.24
N ALA A 39 11.89 -23.04 -1.05
CA ALA A 39 13.09 -23.11 -0.24
C ALA A 39 14.18 -23.95 -0.91
N LYS A 40 13.85 -25.11 -1.47
CA LYS A 40 14.79 -25.95 -2.23
C LYS A 40 15.37 -25.21 -3.42
N LYS A 41 14.51 -24.55 -4.20
CA LYS A 41 14.91 -23.72 -5.35
C LYS A 41 15.86 -22.61 -4.92
N LEU A 42 15.50 -21.87 -3.88
CA LEU A 42 16.27 -20.75 -3.35
C LEU A 42 17.64 -21.21 -2.83
N SER A 43 17.67 -22.35 -2.12
CA SER A 43 18.93 -22.97 -1.64
C SER A 43 19.86 -23.35 -2.80
N ASN A 44 19.33 -23.89 -3.89
CA ASN A 44 20.13 -24.24 -5.06
C ASN A 44 20.71 -23.00 -5.77
N GLU A 45 19.99 -21.89 -5.79
CA GLU A 45 20.39 -20.66 -6.49
C GLU A 45 21.36 -19.80 -5.67
N THR A 46 21.15 -19.69 -4.36
CA THR A 46 21.88 -18.76 -3.48
C THR A 46 22.82 -19.44 -2.50
N GLY A 47 22.66 -20.75 -2.33
CA GLY A 47 23.40 -21.52 -1.32
C GLY A 47 22.91 -21.32 0.10
N THR A 48 21.80 -20.56 0.30
CA THR A 48 21.25 -20.33 1.65
C THR A 48 20.77 -21.64 2.29
N LYS A 49 20.96 -21.76 3.60
CA LYS A 49 20.44 -22.87 4.42
C LYS A 49 19.43 -22.39 5.46
N ILE A 50 19.31 -21.08 5.61
CA ILE A 50 18.37 -20.42 6.52
C ILE A 50 17.41 -19.62 5.67
N PHE A 51 16.13 -19.74 5.97
CA PHE A 51 15.05 -19.10 5.22
C PHE A 51 14.26 -18.16 6.13
N VAL A 52 13.70 -17.12 5.55
CA VAL A 52 12.79 -16.20 6.24
C VAL A 52 11.43 -16.34 5.61
N ILE A 53 10.44 -16.77 6.40
CA ILE A 53 9.04 -16.92 5.96
C ILE A 53 8.31 -15.65 6.32
N LYS A 54 7.78 -14.95 5.32
CA LYS A 54 7.14 -13.64 5.48
C LYS A 54 5.70 -13.66 4.97
N ALA A 55 4.73 -13.39 5.84
CA ALA A 55 3.33 -13.20 5.45
C ALA A 55 3.22 -12.10 4.38
N GLN A 56 2.39 -12.31 3.36
CA GLN A 56 2.15 -11.34 2.30
C GLN A 56 0.76 -10.74 2.48
N ILE A 57 0.71 -9.57 3.12
CA ILE A 57 -0.47 -8.72 3.29
C ILE A 57 -0.09 -7.26 3.02
N HIS A 58 -1.07 -6.43 2.68
CA HIS A 58 -0.86 -4.98 2.51
C HIS A 58 -0.89 -4.26 3.88
N ALA A 59 0.06 -4.61 4.75
CA ALA A 59 0.28 -3.92 6.03
C ALA A 59 1.74 -4.03 6.45
N GLY A 60 2.27 -2.98 7.06
CA GLY A 60 3.57 -2.96 7.71
C GLY A 60 3.54 -3.58 9.11
N GLY A 61 4.72 -3.73 9.74
CA GLY A 61 4.83 -4.25 11.10
C GLY A 61 4.54 -5.75 11.25
N ARG A 62 4.57 -6.51 10.15
CA ARG A 62 4.29 -7.95 10.09
C ARG A 62 5.11 -8.78 11.09
N GLY A 63 6.37 -8.39 11.30
CA GLY A 63 7.24 -9.04 12.28
C GLY A 63 6.71 -8.95 13.70
N LYS A 64 6.18 -7.78 14.10
CA LYS A 64 5.58 -7.57 15.44
C LYS A 64 4.33 -8.43 15.66
N GLY A 65 3.57 -8.70 14.58
CA GLY A 65 2.40 -9.57 14.62
C GLY A 65 2.70 -11.07 14.49
N GLY A 66 3.97 -11.48 14.37
CA GLY A 66 4.35 -12.89 14.20
C GLY A 66 4.29 -13.39 12.75
N GLY A 67 4.07 -12.51 11.78
CA GLY A 67 4.02 -12.81 10.34
C GLY A 67 5.40 -12.94 9.67
N VAL A 68 6.51 -12.83 10.41
CA VAL A 68 7.88 -13.05 9.91
C VAL A 68 8.60 -13.98 10.86
N LYS A 69 9.04 -15.14 10.35
CA LYS A 69 9.74 -16.17 11.16
C LYS A 69 10.92 -16.74 10.39
N ILE A 70 11.95 -17.18 11.13
CA ILE A 70 13.15 -17.82 10.58
C ILE A 70 12.97 -19.33 10.60
N ALA A 71 13.24 -19.99 9.47
CA ALA A 71 13.28 -21.43 9.30
C ALA A 71 14.73 -21.90 9.07
N LYS A 72 15.16 -22.89 9.83
CA LYS A 72 16.54 -23.42 9.79
C LYS A 72 16.65 -24.77 9.06
N SER A 73 15.52 -25.33 8.66
CA SER A 73 15.42 -26.58 7.90
C SER A 73 14.19 -26.54 6.99
N LEU A 74 14.06 -27.51 6.08
CA LEU A 74 12.88 -27.64 5.22
C LEU A 74 11.63 -28.02 6.01
N GLU A 75 11.78 -28.79 7.09
CA GLU A 75 10.71 -29.15 8.02
C GLU A 75 10.20 -27.90 8.75
N ASP A 76 11.12 -27.00 9.15
CA ASP A 76 10.73 -25.69 9.72
C ASP A 76 9.99 -24.83 8.70
N VAL A 77 10.42 -24.84 7.42
CA VAL A 77 9.71 -24.10 6.35
C VAL A 77 8.27 -24.56 6.24
N GLU A 78 8.02 -25.87 6.18
CA GLU A 78 6.68 -26.44 6.07
C GLU A 78 5.83 -26.09 7.30
N ARG A 79 6.35 -26.33 8.51
CA ARG A 79 5.65 -26.05 9.77
C ARG A 79 5.31 -24.57 9.91
N ILE A 80 6.27 -23.68 9.70
CA ILE A 80 6.08 -22.23 9.85
C ILE A 80 5.11 -21.69 8.78
N SER A 81 5.21 -22.19 7.55
CA SER A 81 4.27 -21.79 6.48
C SER A 81 2.84 -22.25 6.81
N SER A 82 2.66 -23.45 7.39
CA SER A 82 1.36 -23.93 7.86
C SER A 82 0.79 -23.08 9.01
N GLU A 83 1.65 -22.52 9.87
CA GLU A 83 1.22 -21.63 10.95
C GLU A 83 0.80 -20.25 10.45
N ILE A 84 1.45 -19.74 9.39
CA ILE A 84 1.26 -18.37 8.89
C ILE A 84 0.15 -18.31 7.85
N ILE A 85 0.07 -19.27 6.92
CA ILE A 85 -0.99 -19.31 5.90
C ILE A 85 -2.31 -19.63 6.58
N GLY A 86 -3.32 -18.78 6.36
CA GLY A 86 -4.65 -18.92 6.97
C GLY A 86 -4.80 -18.19 8.31
N MET A 87 -3.74 -17.64 8.91
CA MET A 87 -3.87 -16.83 10.12
C MET A 87 -4.46 -15.45 9.82
N ASN A 88 -5.19 -14.87 10.74
CA ASN A 88 -5.51 -13.45 10.75
C ASN A 88 -4.37 -12.69 11.43
N LEU A 89 -3.56 -12.00 10.62
CA LEU A 89 -2.39 -11.29 11.12
C LEU A 89 -2.78 -9.88 11.58
N ILE A 90 -2.60 -9.63 12.88
CA ILE A 90 -2.80 -8.32 13.49
C ILE A 90 -1.45 -7.60 13.57
N THR A 91 -1.40 -6.39 13.03
CA THR A 91 -0.22 -5.50 13.07
C THR A 91 -0.64 -4.11 13.53
N PRO A 92 0.30 -3.21 13.85
CA PRO A 92 -0.04 -1.82 14.17
C PRO A 92 -0.78 -1.07 13.04
N GLN A 93 -0.73 -1.58 11.81
CA GLN A 93 -1.36 -0.98 10.63
C GLN A 93 -2.63 -1.71 10.16
N THR A 94 -3.10 -2.73 10.88
CA THR A 94 -4.37 -3.42 10.58
C THR A 94 -5.44 -3.05 11.58
N SER A 95 -6.71 -3.34 11.24
CA SER A 95 -7.80 -3.34 12.23
C SER A 95 -7.57 -4.41 13.32
N ALA A 96 -8.39 -4.36 14.37
CA ALA A 96 -8.37 -5.36 15.45
C ALA A 96 -8.72 -6.80 14.96
N GLU A 97 -9.41 -6.91 13.84
CA GLU A 97 -9.75 -8.20 13.21
C GLU A 97 -8.55 -8.80 12.45
N GLY A 98 -7.54 -7.99 12.16
CA GLY A 98 -6.38 -8.40 11.37
C GLY A 98 -6.68 -8.56 9.87
N LYS A 99 -5.70 -9.08 9.14
CA LYS A 99 -5.82 -9.45 7.72
C LYS A 99 -5.50 -10.93 7.53
N LEU A 100 -6.32 -11.62 6.75
CA LEU A 100 -6.11 -13.03 6.43
C LEU A 100 -4.88 -13.22 5.54
N VAL A 101 -3.91 -13.98 6.02
CA VAL A 101 -2.70 -14.32 5.25
C VAL A 101 -3.02 -15.46 4.27
N ARG A 102 -2.98 -15.19 2.97
CA ARG A 102 -3.26 -16.16 1.91
C ARG A 102 -2.01 -16.76 1.28
N LYS A 103 -0.87 -16.10 1.43
CA LYS A 103 0.40 -16.48 0.82
C LYS A 103 1.58 -16.04 1.66
N VAL A 104 2.71 -16.71 1.51
CA VAL A 104 3.98 -16.34 2.15
C VAL A 104 5.07 -16.11 1.11
N LEU A 105 6.02 -15.27 1.43
CA LEU A 105 7.29 -15.14 0.72
C LEU A 105 8.34 -15.95 1.48
N VAL A 106 8.94 -16.93 0.82
CA VAL A 106 10.10 -17.68 1.30
C VAL A 106 11.33 -16.96 0.79
N ALA A 107 12.07 -16.30 1.67
CA ALA A 107 13.23 -15.47 1.32
C ALA A 107 14.52 -16.05 1.89
N GLU A 108 15.65 -15.73 1.23
CA GLU A 108 16.99 -16.09 1.74
C GLU A 108 17.34 -15.30 3.00
N ASP A 109 18.22 -15.87 3.82
CA ASP A 109 18.87 -15.10 4.88
C ASP A 109 19.97 -14.22 4.29
N VAL A 110 19.89 -12.92 4.54
CA VAL A 110 20.90 -11.92 4.14
C VAL A 110 21.71 -11.39 5.33
N TYR A 111 21.44 -11.89 6.54
CA TYR A 111 22.13 -11.50 7.77
C TYR A 111 23.29 -12.45 8.11
N TYR A 112 24.01 -12.90 7.09
CA TYR A 112 25.17 -13.79 7.24
C TYR A 112 26.39 -13.06 7.82
N ASP A 113 27.27 -13.81 8.47
CA ASP A 113 28.53 -13.30 9.01
C ASP A 113 29.54 -13.04 7.90
N GLY A 114 30.40 -12.04 8.10
CA GLY A 114 31.43 -11.64 7.13
C GLY A 114 32.42 -10.65 7.70
N ASN A 115 33.10 -9.89 6.83
CA ASN A 115 34.24 -9.07 7.20
C ASN A 115 33.90 -7.68 7.74
N SER A 116 32.65 -7.24 7.65
CA SER A 116 32.24 -5.92 8.13
C SER A 116 30.92 -5.98 8.94
N ASP A 117 30.71 -4.98 9.79
CA ASP A 117 29.50 -4.86 10.57
C ASP A 117 28.29 -4.66 9.67
N ARG A 118 27.19 -5.34 10.00
CA ARG A 118 25.88 -5.15 9.39
C ARG A 118 25.26 -3.88 9.93
N LYS A 119 24.58 -3.11 9.06
CA LYS A 119 23.80 -1.94 9.45
C LYS A 119 22.48 -1.91 8.70
N GLU A 120 21.44 -1.50 9.37
CA GLU A 120 20.12 -1.30 8.79
C GLU A 120 19.84 0.18 8.63
N PHE A 121 19.25 0.56 7.51
CA PHE A 121 18.86 1.92 7.17
C PHE A 121 17.39 1.97 6.75
N TYR A 122 16.80 3.13 6.84
CA TYR A 122 15.53 3.45 6.22
C TYR A 122 15.75 4.29 4.97
N ILE A 123 15.09 3.96 3.86
CA ILE A 123 15.06 4.80 2.65
C ILE A 123 13.68 4.74 2.02
N SER A 124 13.08 5.90 1.78
CA SER A 124 11.84 6.01 1.00
C SER A 124 11.94 7.08 -0.06
N VAL A 125 11.18 6.91 -1.14
CA VAL A 125 11.00 7.90 -2.21
C VAL A 125 9.52 8.21 -2.33
N LEU A 126 9.16 9.49 -2.26
CA LEU A 126 7.78 9.95 -2.29
C LEU A 126 7.67 11.35 -2.90
N LEU A 127 6.44 11.79 -3.15
CA LEU A 127 6.16 13.15 -3.62
C LEU A 127 6.01 14.12 -2.42
N ASN A 128 6.84 15.15 -2.37
CA ASN A 128 6.60 16.30 -1.50
C ASN A 128 5.61 17.25 -2.18
N ARG A 129 4.37 17.25 -1.72
CA ARG A 129 3.30 18.06 -2.31
C ARG A 129 3.51 19.56 -2.11
N SER A 130 4.15 19.97 -1.01
CA SER A 130 4.37 21.38 -0.70
C SER A 130 5.36 22.04 -1.66
N SER A 131 6.43 21.32 -2.06
CA SER A 131 7.43 21.81 -3.02
C SER A 131 7.18 21.31 -4.46
N SER A 132 6.20 20.41 -4.67
CA SER A 132 5.95 19.75 -5.96
C SER A 132 7.18 19.03 -6.53
N LYS A 133 8.03 18.50 -5.64
CA LYS A 133 9.24 17.76 -5.98
C LYS A 133 9.19 16.35 -5.43
N ASN A 134 9.91 15.45 -6.06
CA ASN A 134 10.18 14.15 -5.45
C ASN A 134 11.14 14.33 -4.27
N MET A 135 11.02 13.49 -3.27
CA MET A 135 11.85 13.55 -2.07
C MET A 135 12.31 12.15 -1.70
N ILE A 136 13.59 12.02 -1.38
CA ILE A 136 14.12 10.84 -0.71
C ILE A 136 14.25 11.17 0.76
N VAL A 137 13.53 10.39 1.59
CA VAL A 137 13.65 10.43 3.06
C VAL A 137 14.49 9.23 3.48
N TYR A 138 15.48 9.45 4.33
CA TYR A 138 16.39 8.38 4.75
C TYR A 138 16.86 8.59 6.18
N SER A 139 17.19 7.47 6.86
CA SER A 139 17.67 7.48 8.25
C SER A 139 18.70 6.38 8.48
N THR A 140 19.59 6.62 9.46
CA THR A 140 20.49 5.60 10.01
C THR A 140 19.77 4.56 10.86
N GLU A 141 18.49 4.81 11.21
CA GLU A 141 17.65 3.93 12.00
C GLU A 141 16.74 3.13 11.05
N GLY A 142 17.15 1.92 10.72
CA GLY A 142 16.37 0.97 9.90
C GLY A 142 15.76 -0.16 10.72
N GLY A 143 14.79 -0.87 10.14
CA GLY A 143 14.13 -1.99 10.80
C GLY A 143 13.17 -1.61 11.93
N VAL A 144 12.99 -0.31 12.15
CA VAL A 144 12.14 0.26 13.21
C VAL A 144 11.02 1.11 12.61
N ASP A 145 10.10 1.53 13.47
CA ASP A 145 9.01 2.43 13.10
C ASP A 145 9.56 3.84 12.87
N ILE A 146 9.49 4.32 11.63
CA ILE A 146 10.07 5.61 11.23
C ILE A 146 9.30 6.80 11.81
N GLU A 147 8.00 6.65 12.04
CA GLU A 147 7.17 7.68 12.68
C GLU A 147 7.65 7.90 14.12
N ALA A 148 7.96 6.83 14.86
CA ALA A 148 8.52 6.92 16.19
C ALA A 148 9.93 7.56 16.19
N VAL A 149 10.75 7.31 15.16
CA VAL A 149 12.05 7.99 14.98
C VAL A 149 11.84 9.48 14.73
N ALA A 150 10.84 9.84 13.90
CA ALA A 150 10.52 11.24 13.57
C ALA A 150 10.05 12.02 14.83
N GLU A 151 9.33 11.38 15.73
CA GLU A 151 8.86 12.00 16.97
C GLU A 151 9.97 12.13 18.01
N ASN A 152 10.78 11.09 18.21
CA ASN A 152 11.73 11.01 19.31
C ASN A 152 13.14 11.55 18.96
N THR A 153 13.58 11.35 17.71
CA THR A 153 14.93 11.69 17.22
C THR A 153 14.89 12.27 15.80
N PRO A 154 14.19 13.40 15.56
CA PRO A 154 14.01 13.98 14.24
C PRO A 154 15.33 14.31 13.52
N ASP A 155 16.40 14.57 14.25
CA ASP A 155 17.73 14.86 13.70
C ASP A 155 18.36 13.67 12.97
N LEU A 156 17.85 12.46 13.15
CA LEU A 156 18.29 11.25 12.45
C LEU A 156 17.54 11.03 11.13
N ILE A 157 16.57 11.88 10.80
CA ILE A 157 15.83 11.85 9.54
C ILE A 157 16.36 12.91 8.61
N PHE A 158 16.85 12.47 7.47
CA PHE A 158 17.38 13.32 6.42
C PHE A 158 16.45 13.35 5.21
N ASN A 159 16.44 14.47 4.51
CA ASN A 159 15.62 14.67 3.33
C ASN A 159 16.50 15.18 2.17
N GLU A 160 16.25 14.67 0.97
CA GLU A 160 16.87 15.16 -0.26
C GLU A 160 15.79 15.38 -1.31
N GLU A 161 15.54 16.64 -1.68
CA GLU A 161 14.61 16.99 -2.74
C GLU A 161 15.21 16.80 -4.12
N ILE A 162 14.44 16.24 -5.04
CA ILE A 162 14.84 15.93 -6.40
C ILE A 162 13.83 16.56 -7.36
N ASP A 163 14.32 17.40 -8.24
CA ASP A 163 13.52 17.96 -9.31
C ASP A 163 13.09 16.84 -10.28
N PRO A 164 11.78 16.61 -10.49
CA PRO A 164 11.31 15.52 -11.34
C PRO A 164 11.68 15.69 -12.82
N GLY A 165 11.92 16.93 -13.28
CA GLY A 165 12.34 17.22 -14.65
C GLY A 165 13.82 16.91 -14.91
N ILE A 166 14.65 16.87 -13.85
CA ILE A 166 16.09 16.61 -13.93
C ILE A 166 16.41 15.16 -13.48
N GLY A 167 15.71 14.68 -12.46
CA GLY A 167 15.99 13.42 -11.80
C GLY A 167 17.13 13.53 -10.78
N ILE A 168 17.50 12.39 -10.18
CA ILE A 168 18.55 12.34 -9.17
C ILE A 168 19.92 12.62 -9.77
N LEU A 169 20.63 13.56 -9.18
CA LEU A 169 21.99 13.91 -9.57
C LEU A 169 23.04 13.07 -8.79
N PRO A 170 24.19 12.76 -9.41
CA PRO A 170 25.22 11.93 -8.76
C PRO A 170 25.72 12.46 -7.42
N PHE A 171 25.73 13.78 -7.20
CA PHE A 171 26.14 14.35 -5.93
C PHE A 171 25.10 14.13 -4.83
N GLN A 172 23.80 14.10 -5.15
CA GLN A 172 22.71 13.82 -4.21
C GLN A 172 22.80 12.39 -3.69
N ALA A 173 22.98 11.42 -4.60
CA ALA A 173 23.17 10.02 -4.21
C ALA A 173 24.41 9.81 -3.33
N ARG A 174 25.53 10.54 -3.62
CA ARG A 174 26.72 10.53 -2.75
C ARG A 174 26.46 11.20 -1.40
N LYS A 175 25.74 12.29 -1.35
CA LYS A 175 25.35 12.97 -0.10
C LYS A 175 24.56 12.04 0.81
N ILE A 176 23.59 11.29 0.25
CA ILE A 176 22.81 10.30 0.99
C ILE A 176 23.74 9.22 1.57
N ALA A 177 24.61 8.63 0.76
CA ALA A 177 25.56 7.61 1.24
C ALA A 177 26.52 8.15 2.32
N PHE A 178 26.94 9.40 2.21
CA PHE A 178 27.78 10.08 3.19
C PHE A 178 27.05 10.30 4.52
N ASN A 179 25.83 10.82 4.48
CA ASN A 179 25.01 11.07 5.67
C ASN A 179 24.65 9.78 6.41
N LEU A 180 24.55 8.66 5.69
CA LEU A 180 24.37 7.32 6.29
C LEU A 180 25.66 6.76 6.92
N GLY A 181 26.75 7.54 6.89
CA GLY A 181 28.04 7.15 7.49
C GLY A 181 28.73 6.00 6.78
N LEU A 182 28.54 5.88 5.46
CA LEU A 182 29.12 4.81 4.66
C LEU A 182 30.44 5.27 4.01
N GLU A 183 31.37 4.31 3.87
CA GLU A 183 32.69 4.52 3.29
C GLU A 183 33.01 3.39 2.30
N GLY A 184 34.11 3.56 1.53
CA GLY A 184 34.69 2.49 0.71
C GLY A 184 33.72 1.89 -0.31
N LEU A 185 33.55 0.56 -0.24
CA LEU A 185 32.71 -0.19 -1.17
C LEU A 185 31.23 0.00 -0.87
N SER A 186 30.83 0.03 0.41
CA SER A 186 29.44 0.27 0.81
C SER A 186 28.94 1.65 0.39
N PHE A 187 29.77 2.68 0.43
CA PHE A 187 29.46 4.00 -0.10
C PHE A 187 29.15 3.97 -1.60
N LYS A 188 29.97 3.27 -2.40
CA LYS A 188 29.74 3.11 -3.84
C LYS A 188 28.46 2.33 -4.12
N ASN A 189 28.22 1.26 -3.37
CA ASN A 189 27.06 0.41 -3.51
C ASN A 189 25.78 1.17 -3.13
N MET A 190 25.78 1.97 -2.05
CA MET A 190 24.65 2.80 -1.65
C MET A 190 24.35 3.89 -2.68
N THR A 191 25.38 4.54 -3.23
CA THR A 191 25.20 5.54 -4.30
C THR A 191 24.50 4.93 -5.52
N LYS A 192 24.90 3.72 -5.92
CA LYS A 192 24.26 2.98 -7.00
C LYS A 192 22.81 2.57 -6.62
N PHE A 193 22.63 2.03 -5.40
CA PHE A 193 21.33 1.61 -4.89
C PHE A 193 20.30 2.74 -4.93
N VAL A 194 20.63 3.91 -4.36
CA VAL A 194 19.74 5.07 -4.30
C VAL A 194 19.40 5.58 -5.70
N THR A 195 20.38 5.62 -6.61
CA THR A 195 20.14 6.02 -8.00
C THR A 195 19.17 5.06 -8.70
N SER A 196 19.36 3.75 -8.52
CA SER A 196 18.47 2.71 -9.06
C SER A 196 17.09 2.75 -8.45
N LEU A 197 16.98 2.96 -7.14
CA LEU A 197 15.70 3.10 -6.42
C LEU A 197 14.90 4.31 -6.92
N TYR A 198 15.54 5.47 -7.08
CA TYR A 198 14.87 6.64 -7.64
C TYR A 198 14.37 6.39 -9.07
N ASN A 199 15.19 5.73 -9.89
CA ASN A 199 14.78 5.34 -11.25
C ASN A 199 13.60 4.37 -11.24
N ALA A 200 13.57 3.40 -10.31
CA ALA A 200 12.44 2.51 -10.13
C ALA A 200 11.17 3.31 -9.80
N TYR A 201 11.24 4.20 -8.81
CA TYR A 201 10.14 5.08 -8.41
C TYR A 201 9.59 5.90 -9.59
N SER A 202 10.47 6.64 -10.26
CA SER A 202 10.06 7.57 -11.31
C SER A 202 9.50 6.87 -12.55
N LYS A 203 10.11 5.74 -12.97
CA LYS A 203 9.72 5.02 -14.19
C LYS A 203 8.55 4.07 -14.01
N SER A 204 8.23 3.72 -12.77
CA SER A 204 7.05 2.91 -12.44
C SER A 204 5.81 3.75 -12.14
N ASP A 205 5.90 5.08 -12.22
CA ASP A 205 4.86 6.00 -11.78
C ASP A 205 4.35 5.66 -10.38
N ALA A 206 5.29 5.36 -9.49
CA ALA A 206 4.96 5.07 -8.11
C ALA A 206 4.72 6.38 -7.33
N SER A 207 3.79 6.34 -6.39
CA SER A 207 3.58 7.40 -5.40
C SER A 207 4.42 7.21 -4.14
N LEU A 208 4.84 5.97 -3.88
CA LEU A 208 5.70 5.59 -2.76
C LEU A 208 6.57 4.38 -3.13
N PHE A 209 7.86 4.47 -2.83
CA PHE A 209 8.74 3.33 -2.58
C PHE A 209 9.34 3.49 -1.20
N GLU A 210 9.08 2.55 -0.31
CA GLU A 210 9.64 2.52 1.04
C GLU A 210 10.36 1.20 1.25
N ILE A 211 11.62 1.29 1.66
CA ILE A 211 12.48 0.15 1.94
C ILE A 211 12.90 0.23 3.41
N ASN A 212 12.39 -0.69 4.22
CA ASN A 212 12.64 -0.71 5.66
C ASN A 212 12.69 -2.15 6.19
N PRO A 213 13.92 -2.70 6.42
CA PRO A 213 15.22 -2.05 6.29
C PRO A 213 15.86 -2.16 4.88
N VAL A 214 16.76 -1.22 4.61
CA VAL A 214 17.86 -1.38 3.66
C VAL A 214 19.06 -1.91 4.45
N LEU A 215 19.56 -3.08 4.12
CA LEU A 215 20.67 -3.72 4.81
C LEU A 215 21.99 -3.43 4.13
N LYS A 216 22.97 -2.93 4.88
CA LYS A 216 24.39 -3.11 4.56
C LYS A 216 24.80 -4.46 5.10
N ALA A 217 24.99 -5.43 4.22
CA ALA A 217 25.44 -6.77 4.56
C ALA A 217 26.93 -6.79 4.91
N SER A 218 27.38 -7.88 5.53
CA SER A 218 28.77 -8.04 5.98
C SER A 218 29.81 -8.13 4.85
N ASP A 219 29.37 -8.28 3.59
CA ASP A 219 30.18 -8.22 2.38
C ASP A 219 30.09 -6.87 1.65
N GLU A 220 29.63 -5.83 2.36
CA GLU A 220 29.47 -4.45 1.86
C GLU A 220 28.36 -4.27 0.79
N LYS A 221 27.59 -5.29 0.47
CA LYS A 221 26.40 -5.14 -0.39
C LYS A 221 25.32 -4.33 0.30
N ILE A 222 24.55 -3.58 -0.47
CA ILE A 222 23.36 -2.86 -0.02
C ILE A 222 22.16 -3.57 -0.60
N ILE A 223 21.25 -4.06 0.26
CA ILE A 223 20.19 -4.98 -0.10
C ILE A 223 18.84 -4.45 0.43
N ALA A 224 17.82 -4.40 -0.41
CA ALA A 224 16.44 -4.17 0.03
C ALA A 224 15.89 -5.46 0.68
N VAL A 225 15.67 -5.42 1.99
CA VAL A 225 15.17 -6.60 2.74
C VAL A 225 13.66 -6.66 2.73
N ASP A 226 12.99 -5.51 2.83
CA ASP A 226 11.54 -5.37 2.66
C ASP A 226 11.25 -4.32 1.59
N SER A 227 10.02 -4.26 1.11
CA SER A 227 9.57 -3.20 0.21
C SER A 227 8.07 -2.96 0.34
N LYS A 228 7.70 -1.69 0.48
CA LYS A 228 6.34 -1.20 0.39
C LYS A 228 6.26 -0.28 -0.81
N VAL A 229 5.43 -0.65 -1.78
CA VAL A 229 5.31 0.05 -3.05
C VAL A 229 3.85 0.39 -3.29
N THR A 230 3.62 1.63 -3.66
CA THR A 230 2.30 2.13 -4.06
C THR A 230 2.42 2.76 -5.45
N ILE A 231 1.64 2.28 -6.39
CA ILE A 231 1.58 2.77 -7.77
C ILE A 231 0.45 3.79 -7.89
N ASP A 232 0.66 4.85 -8.66
CA ASP A 232 -0.40 5.78 -9.03
C ASP A 232 -1.34 5.11 -10.05
N GLU A 233 -2.58 4.83 -9.66
CA GLU A 233 -3.56 4.19 -10.55
C GLU A 233 -3.86 5.01 -11.80
N ASN A 234 -3.72 6.34 -11.74
CA ASN A 234 -3.91 7.18 -12.91
C ASN A 234 -2.88 6.92 -14.01
N ALA A 235 -1.75 6.26 -13.68
CA ALA A 235 -0.70 5.89 -14.62
C ALA A 235 -0.82 4.46 -15.17
N LEU A 236 -1.76 3.64 -14.68
CA LEU A 236 -1.89 2.22 -15.08
C LEU A 236 -2.13 2.03 -16.58
N TYR A 237 -2.73 3.02 -17.27
CA TYR A 237 -2.87 2.97 -18.72
C TYR A 237 -1.52 2.84 -19.46
N ARG A 238 -0.42 3.25 -18.84
CA ARG A 238 0.96 3.10 -19.33
C ARG A 238 1.63 1.81 -18.86
N HIS A 239 1.10 1.17 -17.81
CA HIS A 239 1.67 0.01 -17.12
C HIS A 239 0.65 -1.12 -17.03
N LYS A 240 0.20 -1.64 -18.17
CA LYS A 240 -0.82 -2.68 -18.24
C LYS A 240 -0.41 -3.99 -17.53
N ASP A 241 0.89 -4.26 -17.43
CA ASP A 241 1.44 -5.39 -16.68
C ASP A 241 1.22 -5.25 -15.16
N TYR A 242 1.08 -4.03 -14.64
CA TYR A 242 0.85 -3.80 -13.21
C TYR A 242 -0.59 -4.09 -12.80
N GLU A 243 -1.56 -3.97 -13.69
CA GLU A 243 -2.96 -4.33 -13.37
C GLU A 243 -3.08 -5.77 -12.87
N SER A 244 -2.30 -6.69 -13.43
CA SER A 244 -2.26 -8.10 -12.99
C SER A 244 -1.63 -8.32 -11.61
N MET A 245 -0.95 -7.31 -11.07
CA MET A 245 -0.35 -7.36 -9.73
C MET A 245 -1.35 -6.98 -8.62
N ARG A 246 -2.52 -6.48 -8.99
CA ARG A 246 -3.56 -6.10 -8.02
C ARG A 246 -4.11 -7.33 -7.29
N ASP A 247 -4.21 -7.23 -5.98
CA ASP A 247 -4.85 -8.25 -5.14
C ASP A 247 -6.14 -7.70 -4.53
N LEU A 248 -7.27 -8.02 -5.16
CA LEU A 248 -8.59 -7.55 -4.72
C LEU A 248 -8.97 -8.03 -3.31
N ASN A 249 -8.36 -9.12 -2.82
CA ASN A 249 -8.61 -9.61 -1.46
C ASN A 249 -7.97 -8.73 -0.37
N GLU A 250 -7.05 -7.86 -0.76
CA GLU A 250 -6.38 -6.92 0.15
C GLU A 250 -7.02 -5.54 0.15
N GLU A 251 -7.92 -5.26 -0.80
CA GLU A 251 -8.63 -4.00 -0.94
C GLU A 251 -9.96 -4.03 -0.15
N ASN A 252 -10.53 -2.85 0.10
CA ASN A 252 -11.87 -2.75 0.67
C ASN A 252 -12.91 -3.26 -0.34
N PRO A 253 -13.73 -4.27 0.00
CA PRO A 253 -14.69 -4.88 -0.93
C PRO A 253 -15.69 -3.87 -1.53
N VAL A 254 -16.11 -2.87 -0.74
CA VAL A 254 -17.05 -1.83 -1.18
C VAL A 254 -16.39 -0.90 -2.21
N GLU A 255 -15.12 -0.56 -2.02
CA GLU A 255 -14.35 0.23 -2.99
C GLU A 255 -14.08 -0.55 -4.28
N VAL A 256 -13.86 -1.86 -4.18
CA VAL A 256 -13.73 -2.75 -5.35
C VAL A 256 -15.05 -2.77 -6.14
N GLU A 257 -16.18 -3.02 -5.49
CA GLU A 257 -17.51 -3.00 -6.11
C GLU A 257 -17.82 -1.64 -6.75
N ALA A 258 -17.49 -0.55 -6.06
CA ALA A 258 -17.66 0.82 -6.60
C ALA A 258 -16.87 1.02 -7.89
N ARG A 259 -15.61 0.60 -7.92
CA ARG A 259 -14.73 0.72 -9.09
C ARG A 259 -15.25 -0.10 -10.28
N GLU A 260 -15.71 -1.33 -10.05
CA GLU A 260 -16.31 -2.17 -11.09
C GLU A 260 -17.54 -1.52 -11.72
N ASN A 261 -18.27 -0.71 -10.93
CA ASN A 261 -19.41 0.10 -11.40
C ASN A 261 -19.01 1.50 -11.91
N GLY A 262 -17.71 1.78 -12.05
CA GLY A 262 -17.18 3.06 -12.55
C GLY A 262 -17.43 4.24 -11.61
N LEU A 263 -17.59 3.99 -10.31
CA LEU A 263 -17.80 4.98 -9.26
C LEU A 263 -16.50 5.33 -8.55
N ASN A 264 -16.33 6.60 -8.18
CA ASN A 264 -15.24 7.03 -7.29
C ASN A 264 -15.77 7.03 -5.85
N TYR A 265 -15.45 5.98 -5.12
CA TYR A 265 -15.89 5.76 -3.74
C TYR A 265 -14.68 5.57 -2.83
N VAL A 266 -14.74 6.16 -1.64
CA VAL A 266 -13.82 5.89 -0.53
C VAL A 266 -14.63 5.71 0.73
N ASP A 267 -14.39 4.63 1.43
CA ASP A 267 -15.02 4.28 2.69
C ASP A 267 -14.40 5.08 3.86
N LEU A 268 -15.23 5.59 4.77
CA LEU A 268 -14.85 6.40 5.93
C LEU A 268 -15.65 5.98 7.16
N ASP A 269 -15.10 6.25 8.36
CA ASP A 269 -15.68 5.84 9.65
C ASP A 269 -16.76 6.81 10.16
N GLY A 270 -17.67 7.24 9.30
CA GLY A 270 -18.68 8.25 9.66
C GLY A 270 -20.08 7.71 9.87
N ASN A 271 -21.05 8.64 10.04
CA ASN A 271 -22.47 8.34 10.24
C ASN A 271 -23.39 9.04 9.24
N VAL A 272 -22.84 9.84 8.34
CA VAL A 272 -23.59 10.54 7.28
C VAL A 272 -23.00 10.18 5.93
N GLY A 273 -23.74 9.39 5.16
CA GLY A 273 -23.40 9.10 3.77
C GLY A 273 -23.56 10.35 2.90
N CYS A 274 -22.68 10.50 1.90
CA CYS A 274 -22.82 11.58 0.93
C CYS A 274 -22.70 11.07 -0.51
N MET A 275 -23.54 11.64 -1.41
CA MET A 275 -23.50 11.37 -2.83
C MET A 275 -23.55 12.69 -3.59
N VAL A 276 -22.57 12.91 -4.45
CA VAL A 276 -22.43 14.17 -5.20
C VAL A 276 -21.99 13.90 -6.64
N ASN A 277 -22.05 14.93 -7.48
CA ASN A 277 -21.50 14.92 -8.84
C ASN A 277 -20.32 15.87 -8.97
N GLY A 278 -19.14 15.35 -8.69
CA GLY A 278 -17.86 16.05 -8.80
C GLY A 278 -17.04 16.02 -7.51
N ALA A 279 -15.78 15.69 -7.64
CA ALA A 279 -14.86 15.47 -6.50
C ALA A 279 -14.71 16.69 -5.59
N GLY A 280 -14.64 17.91 -6.17
CA GLY A 280 -14.57 19.14 -5.39
C GLY A 280 -15.85 19.38 -4.56
N LEU A 281 -17.02 19.08 -5.14
CA LEU A 281 -18.30 19.18 -4.45
C LEU A 281 -18.39 18.13 -3.32
N ALA A 282 -17.83 16.92 -3.52
CA ALA A 282 -17.76 15.89 -2.51
C ALA A 282 -16.95 16.37 -1.29
N MET A 283 -15.77 16.91 -1.50
CA MET A 283 -14.91 17.41 -0.42
C MET A 283 -15.60 18.54 0.36
N ALA A 284 -16.20 19.52 -0.35
CA ALA A 284 -16.93 20.61 0.30
C ALA A 284 -18.18 20.10 1.06
N THR A 285 -18.87 19.10 0.53
CA THR A 285 -20.02 18.48 1.20
C THR A 285 -19.62 17.77 2.48
N MET A 286 -18.50 17.04 2.46
CA MET A 286 -17.93 16.38 3.65
C MET A 286 -17.53 17.41 4.73
N ASP A 287 -16.94 18.54 4.33
CA ASP A 287 -16.62 19.63 5.26
C ASP A 287 -17.91 20.22 5.88
N LEU A 288 -18.97 20.43 5.10
CA LEU A 288 -20.25 20.89 5.61
C LEU A 288 -20.90 19.89 6.58
N ILE A 289 -20.80 18.59 6.32
CA ILE A 289 -21.26 17.55 7.24
C ILE A 289 -20.53 17.69 8.58
N LYS A 290 -19.21 17.84 8.59
CA LYS A 290 -18.40 18.03 9.80
C LYS A 290 -18.77 19.32 10.54
N LEU A 291 -18.91 20.42 9.83
CA LEU A 291 -19.32 21.71 10.42
C LEU A 291 -20.72 21.65 11.07
N ALA A 292 -21.61 20.81 10.55
CA ALA A 292 -22.94 20.58 11.10
C ALA A 292 -22.95 19.56 12.27
N GLY A 293 -21.79 19.03 12.69
CA GLY A 293 -21.66 18.08 13.79
C GLY A 293 -21.90 16.62 13.41
N GLY A 294 -21.95 16.29 12.12
CA GLY A 294 -21.94 14.93 11.59
C GLY A 294 -20.52 14.47 11.25
N GLU A 295 -20.37 13.17 10.98
CA GLU A 295 -19.13 12.61 10.46
C GLU A 295 -19.39 11.95 9.11
N PRO A 296 -18.64 12.31 8.01
CA PRO A 296 -18.86 11.72 6.70
C PRO A 296 -18.47 10.23 6.71
N ALA A 297 -19.38 9.39 6.24
CA ALA A 297 -19.21 7.94 6.15
C ALA A 297 -18.51 7.49 4.86
N ASN A 298 -18.52 8.33 3.84
CA ASN A 298 -17.92 8.04 2.57
C ASN A 298 -17.59 9.31 1.77
N PHE A 299 -16.65 9.17 0.85
CA PHE A 299 -16.54 10.02 -0.33
C PHE A 299 -17.20 9.30 -1.50
N LEU A 300 -18.09 9.95 -2.25
CA LEU A 300 -18.70 9.37 -3.45
C LEU A 300 -19.00 10.43 -4.50
N ASP A 301 -18.35 10.30 -5.64
CA ASP A 301 -18.57 11.10 -6.83
C ASP A 301 -19.20 10.23 -7.94
N VAL A 302 -20.44 10.50 -8.30
CA VAL A 302 -21.14 9.79 -9.38
C VAL A 302 -20.77 10.31 -10.77
N GLY A 303 -20.01 11.40 -10.86
CA GLY A 303 -19.57 12.01 -12.10
C GLY A 303 -20.61 12.86 -12.80
N GLY A 304 -20.17 13.57 -13.86
CA GLY A 304 -21.00 14.52 -14.61
C GLY A 304 -22.00 13.88 -15.58
N THR A 305 -21.91 12.57 -15.83
CA THR A 305 -22.78 11.83 -16.77
C THR A 305 -23.63 10.75 -16.08
N ALA A 306 -23.88 10.92 -14.78
CA ALA A 306 -24.63 9.94 -13.99
C ALA A 306 -26.05 9.72 -14.56
N ASP A 307 -26.38 8.46 -14.86
CA ASP A 307 -27.71 7.98 -15.18
C ASP A 307 -28.38 7.33 -13.95
N SER A 308 -29.64 6.93 -14.07
CA SER A 308 -30.41 6.34 -12.96
C SER A 308 -29.80 5.02 -12.45
N ASP A 309 -29.24 4.18 -13.33
CA ASP A 309 -28.61 2.91 -12.96
C ASP A 309 -27.33 3.14 -12.13
N ARG A 310 -26.49 4.06 -12.56
CA ARG A 310 -25.27 4.43 -11.85
C ARG A 310 -25.56 5.03 -10.47
N VAL A 311 -26.60 5.89 -10.39
CA VAL A 311 -27.05 6.48 -9.13
C VAL A 311 -27.65 5.42 -8.19
N GLU A 312 -28.46 4.48 -8.71
CA GLU A 312 -28.97 3.36 -7.95
C GLU A 312 -27.86 2.55 -7.29
N LYS A 313 -26.86 2.14 -8.08
CA LYS A 313 -25.69 1.40 -7.58
C LYS A 313 -24.92 2.18 -6.53
N ALA A 314 -24.67 3.46 -6.80
CA ALA A 314 -23.98 4.36 -5.87
C ALA A 314 -24.71 4.47 -4.52
N PHE A 315 -26.03 4.62 -4.56
CA PHE A 315 -26.85 4.73 -3.36
C PHE A 315 -26.89 3.42 -2.57
N ARG A 316 -26.95 2.28 -3.25
CA ARG A 316 -26.88 0.94 -2.64
C ARG A 316 -25.58 0.72 -1.89
N LEU A 317 -24.44 1.19 -2.43
CA LEU A 317 -23.14 1.09 -1.73
C LEU A 317 -23.16 1.83 -0.40
N ILE A 318 -23.72 3.06 -0.37
CA ILE A 318 -23.84 3.80 0.89
C ILE A 318 -24.72 3.06 1.90
N LEU A 319 -25.79 2.42 1.44
CA LEU A 319 -26.75 1.71 2.29
C LEU A 319 -26.21 0.38 2.85
N GLN A 320 -25.10 -0.13 2.33
CA GLN A 320 -24.42 -1.31 2.91
C GLN A 320 -23.74 -0.99 4.25
N ASP A 321 -23.36 0.28 4.47
CA ASP A 321 -22.76 0.70 5.74
C ASP A 321 -23.85 0.88 6.82
N THR A 322 -23.82 0.00 7.81
CA THR A 322 -24.75 -0.02 8.94
C THR A 322 -24.58 1.16 9.91
N ASN A 323 -23.48 1.89 9.84
CA ASN A 323 -23.22 3.08 10.68
C ASN A 323 -23.92 4.31 10.11
N VAL A 324 -24.29 4.30 8.83
CA VAL A 324 -24.97 5.43 8.15
C VAL A 324 -26.37 5.61 8.70
N LYS A 325 -26.62 6.79 9.27
CA LYS A 325 -27.93 7.21 9.83
C LYS A 325 -28.70 8.16 8.94
N ALA A 326 -27.98 8.87 8.07
CA ALA A 326 -28.55 9.82 7.12
C ALA A 326 -27.70 9.85 5.87
N ILE A 327 -28.32 10.18 4.72
CA ILE A 327 -27.61 10.35 3.45
C ILE A 327 -27.88 11.75 2.91
N LEU A 328 -26.83 12.52 2.66
CA LEU A 328 -26.89 13.83 2.03
C LEU A 328 -26.58 13.69 0.54
N VAL A 329 -27.58 13.95 -0.30
CA VAL A 329 -27.43 14.02 -1.76
C VAL A 329 -27.29 15.47 -2.18
N ASN A 330 -26.11 15.86 -2.66
CA ASN A 330 -25.83 17.23 -3.10
C ASN A 330 -25.38 17.22 -4.56
N ILE A 331 -26.31 17.62 -5.43
CA ILE A 331 -26.12 17.59 -6.89
C ILE A 331 -26.09 19.01 -7.44
N PHE A 332 -25.01 19.34 -8.12
CA PHE A 332 -24.92 20.54 -8.93
C PHE A 332 -25.53 20.24 -10.31
N GLY A 333 -26.73 20.75 -10.55
CA GLY A 333 -27.45 20.59 -11.81
C GLY A 333 -26.80 21.38 -12.95
N GLY A 334 -26.96 20.86 -14.16
CA GLY A 334 -26.35 21.41 -15.38
C GLY A 334 -26.27 20.28 -16.40
N ILE A 335 -25.17 19.55 -16.39
CA ILE A 335 -25.01 18.33 -17.22
C ILE A 335 -25.79 17.17 -16.60
N VAL A 336 -25.72 17.02 -15.28
CA VAL A 336 -26.46 15.98 -14.55
C VAL A 336 -27.93 16.41 -14.39
N ARG A 337 -28.83 15.53 -14.75
CA ARG A 337 -30.27 15.72 -14.61
C ARG A 337 -30.73 15.22 -13.25
N CYS A 338 -31.26 16.13 -12.42
CA CYS A 338 -31.74 15.80 -11.07
C CYS A 338 -32.92 14.82 -11.05
N ASP A 339 -33.76 14.80 -12.10
CA ASP A 339 -34.85 13.83 -12.26
C ASP A 339 -34.31 12.39 -12.36
N ARG A 340 -33.23 12.15 -13.12
CA ARG A 340 -32.57 10.85 -13.21
C ARG A 340 -31.91 10.43 -11.89
N VAL A 341 -31.35 11.41 -11.18
CA VAL A 341 -30.77 11.14 -9.83
C VAL A 341 -31.89 10.71 -8.87
N ALA A 342 -33.03 11.44 -8.87
CA ALA A 342 -34.18 11.08 -8.04
C ALA A 342 -34.73 9.69 -8.40
N GLU A 343 -34.82 9.36 -9.69
CA GLU A 343 -35.24 8.03 -10.16
C GLU A 343 -34.32 6.93 -9.64
N GLY A 344 -32.99 7.08 -9.75
CA GLY A 344 -32.04 6.11 -9.26
C GLY A 344 -32.13 5.89 -7.74
N ILE A 345 -32.33 6.96 -6.97
CA ILE A 345 -32.59 6.87 -5.53
C ILE A 345 -33.86 6.10 -5.22
N VAL A 346 -34.94 6.40 -5.91
CA VAL A 346 -36.23 5.68 -5.73
C VAL A 346 -36.07 4.20 -6.04
N LEU A 347 -35.42 3.86 -7.15
CA LEU A 347 -35.13 2.46 -7.52
C LEU A 347 -34.33 1.73 -6.45
N SER A 348 -33.33 2.37 -5.86
CA SER A 348 -32.53 1.76 -4.78
C SER A 348 -33.36 1.47 -3.52
N LEU A 349 -34.31 2.32 -3.18
CA LEU A 349 -35.16 2.21 -2.00
C LEU A 349 -36.28 1.16 -2.17
N ILE A 350 -36.77 0.92 -3.37
CA ILE A 350 -37.81 -0.08 -3.65
C ILE A 350 -37.33 -1.50 -3.24
N HIS A 351 -36.06 -1.80 -3.40
CA HIS A 351 -35.49 -3.09 -3.04
C HIS A 351 -35.15 -3.24 -1.54
N ILE A 352 -35.08 -2.13 -0.80
CA ILE A 352 -34.76 -2.11 0.64
C ILE A 352 -36.02 -2.06 1.48
N SER A 353 -37.08 -1.49 0.96
CA SER A 353 -38.39 -1.40 1.63
C SER A 353 -39.29 -2.55 1.23
N GLU A 354 -38.96 -3.80 1.55
CA GLU A 354 -40.03 -4.74 1.86
C GLU A 354 -40.51 -4.39 3.28
N PRO A 355 -41.73 -3.79 3.41
CA PRO A 355 -42.26 -3.51 4.73
C PRO A 355 -42.69 -4.83 5.35
N THR A 356 -41.82 -5.40 6.20
CA THR A 356 -42.21 -6.52 7.06
C THR A 356 -43.28 -6.15 8.08
N ARG A 357 -43.70 -4.87 8.16
CA ARG A 357 -44.90 -4.43 8.90
C ARG A 357 -45.41 -3.07 8.38
N PRO A 358 -46.73 -2.92 8.07
CA PRO A 358 -47.30 -1.62 7.84
C PRO A 358 -47.25 -0.82 9.16
N ARG A 359 -46.44 0.23 9.23
CA ARG A 359 -46.63 1.26 10.26
C ARG A 359 -47.86 2.03 9.90
N LEU A 360 -48.97 1.80 10.62
CA LEU A 360 -50.08 2.70 10.66
C LEU A 360 -49.60 4.05 11.19
N ILE A 361 -49.56 5.06 10.31
CA ILE A 361 -49.40 6.45 10.70
C ILE A 361 -50.80 6.91 11.16
N SER A 362 -50.97 7.10 12.46
CA SER A 362 -52.09 7.81 13.04
C SER A 362 -51.87 9.29 13.03
#